data_db2a82218b0e4d1e6727d70314b4e8b4
#
_entry.id   db2a82218b0e4d1e6727d70314b4e8b4
#
_cell.length_a   1.000
_cell.length_b   1.000
_cell.length_c   1.000
_cell.angle_alpha   90.00
_cell.angle_beta   90.00
_cell.angle_gamma   90.00
#
_symmetry.space_group_name_H-M   'P 1'
#
loop_
_entity.id
_entity.type
_entity.pdbx_description
1 polymer ?
#
loop_
_entity_poly.entity_id
_entity_poly.type
_entity_poly.pdbx_seq_one_letter_code
_entity_poly.pdbx_strand_id
1 'polypeptide(L)'
;FSVAAIAIVVILQPELRRALEQLGQKNIFSSLLPFETAKVPEGRFSDKTRNEIIKACYEMGKVRTGALIVIEQNTTLAEYERTGIEVDGIVTSQLLINIFEHNTPLHDGAVIIRGNRVTWATCYLPLSDNMELSKELGTRHRAGVGISECTDSLTIIVSEETGRVSVAYGGKLTRNVDADM
;
A
#
# COMPACT_ATOMS: atom_id res chain seq x y z
N PHE A 1 8.45 -36.62 28.00
CA PHE A 1 7.92 -36.45 26.62
C PHE A 1 7.10 -35.16 26.41
N SER A 2 6.32 -34.71 27.38
CA SER A 2 5.44 -33.53 27.23
C SER A 2 6.17 -32.16 27.18
N VAL A 3 7.27 -32.00 27.93
CA VAL A 3 7.99 -30.72 27.98
C VAL A 3 8.73 -30.44 26.66
N ALA A 4 9.35 -31.46 26.05
CA ALA A 4 10.02 -31.33 24.76
C ALA A 4 9.01 -31.01 23.62
N ALA A 5 7.80 -31.61 23.65
CA ALA A 5 6.78 -31.32 22.68
C ALA A 5 6.28 -29.86 22.76
N ILE A 6 6.07 -29.36 23.99
CA ILE A 6 5.68 -27.95 24.21
C ILE A 6 6.77 -26.99 23.74
N ALA A 7 8.05 -27.27 24.03
CA ALA A 7 9.16 -26.44 23.57
C ALA A 7 9.23 -26.35 22.03
N ILE A 8 9.02 -27.47 21.32
CA ILE A 8 9.00 -27.50 19.86
C ILE A 8 7.84 -26.65 19.31
N VAL A 9 6.63 -26.75 19.90
CA VAL A 9 5.48 -25.94 19.48
C VAL A 9 5.74 -24.46 19.66
N VAL A 10 6.33 -24.06 20.80
CA VAL A 10 6.66 -22.65 21.06
C VAL A 10 7.71 -22.11 20.09
N ILE A 11 8.73 -22.92 19.75
CA ILE A 11 9.78 -22.51 18.79
C ILE A 11 9.21 -22.40 17.36
N LEU A 12 8.28 -23.27 16.97
CA LEU A 12 7.68 -23.28 15.63
C LEU A 12 6.46 -22.35 15.50
N GLN A 13 6.03 -21.73 16.60
CA GLN A 13 4.86 -20.82 16.60
C GLN A 13 4.94 -19.71 15.55
N PRO A 14 6.07 -18.98 15.37
CA PRO A 14 6.16 -17.93 14.37
C PRO A 14 6.10 -18.47 12.93
N GLU A 15 6.69 -19.63 12.66
CA GLU A 15 6.65 -20.26 11.34
C GLU A 15 5.25 -20.82 11.03
N LEU A 16 4.59 -21.43 12.00
CA LEU A 16 3.22 -21.90 11.87
C LEU A 16 2.25 -20.73 11.61
N ARG A 17 2.44 -19.62 12.32
CA ARG A 17 1.65 -18.42 12.11
C ARG A 17 1.81 -17.90 10.67
N ARG A 18 3.05 -17.75 10.18
CA ARG A 18 3.32 -17.33 8.81
C ARG A 18 2.74 -18.29 7.77
N ALA A 19 2.86 -19.59 8.01
CA ALA A 19 2.30 -20.60 7.11
C ALA A 19 0.76 -20.54 7.07
N LEU A 20 0.11 -20.34 8.21
CA LEU A 20 -1.35 -20.18 8.30
C LEU A 20 -1.82 -18.86 7.65
N GLU A 21 -1.09 -17.79 7.81
CA GLU A 21 -1.35 -16.50 7.13
C GLU A 21 -1.23 -16.66 5.61
N GLN A 22 -0.20 -17.35 5.11
CA GLN A 22 -0.04 -17.64 3.68
C GLN A 22 -1.12 -18.58 3.12
N LEU A 23 -1.59 -19.54 3.91
CA LEU A 23 -2.70 -20.42 3.54
C LEU A 23 -4.04 -19.68 3.57
N GLY A 24 -4.22 -18.75 4.51
CA GLY A 24 -5.40 -17.88 4.57
C GLY A 24 -5.50 -16.88 3.42
N GLN A 25 -4.35 -16.43 2.89
CA GLN A 25 -4.29 -15.52 1.73
C GLN A 25 -4.61 -16.23 0.39
N LYS A 26 -4.36 -17.54 0.29
CA LYS A 26 -4.86 -18.32 -0.84
C LYS A 26 -6.29 -18.71 -0.53
N ASN A 27 -7.25 -18.05 -1.16
CA ASN A 27 -8.69 -18.33 -1.08
C ASN A 27 -9.05 -19.77 -1.48
N ILE A 28 -8.53 -20.78 -0.73
CA ILE A 28 -8.82 -22.19 -0.94
C ILE A 28 -10.27 -22.51 -0.49
N PHE A 29 -10.82 -21.69 0.41
CA PHE A 29 -12.20 -21.85 0.90
C PHE A 29 -13.27 -21.31 -0.06
N SER A 30 -12.95 -20.43 -1.00
CA SER A 30 -13.93 -19.91 -1.97
C SER A 30 -14.32 -20.90 -3.04
N SER A 31 -13.55 -21.98 -3.23
CA SER A 31 -13.87 -23.04 -4.19
C SER A 31 -14.78 -24.15 -3.64
N LEU A 32 -15.09 -24.13 -2.35
CA LEU A 32 -15.88 -25.19 -1.70
C LEU A 32 -17.33 -24.80 -1.35
N LEU A 33 -17.71 -23.53 -1.52
CA LEU A 33 -19.08 -23.08 -1.27
C LEU A 33 -19.67 -22.45 -2.55
N PRO A 34 -20.54 -23.15 -3.28
CA PRO A 34 -21.30 -22.54 -4.36
C PRO A 34 -22.47 -21.75 -3.74
N PHE A 35 -22.22 -20.48 -3.36
CA PHE A 35 -23.30 -19.58 -3.07
C PHE A 35 -23.14 -18.32 -3.92
N GLU A 36 -24.01 -18.25 -4.93
CA GLU A 36 -24.15 -17.15 -5.86
C GLU A 36 -24.36 -15.83 -5.13
N THR A 37 -23.50 -14.91 -5.36
CA THR A 37 -23.83 -13.54 -5.79
C THR A 37 -22.61 -13.03 -6.50
N ALA A 38 -22.73 -12.75 -7.80
CA ALA A 38 -21.73 -12.04 -8.57
C ALA A 38 -21.55 -10.62 -7.99
N LYS A 39 -20.86 -10.54 -6.85
CA LYS A 39 -20.24 -9.30 -6.43
C LYS A 39 -19.02 -9.11 -7.32
N VAL A 40 -19.07 -8.08 -8.17
CA VAL A 40 -17.88 -7.46 -8.74
C VAL A 40 -16.83 -7.44 -7.63
N PRO A 41 -15.60 -7.97 -7.87
CA PRO A 41 -14.58 -8.00 -6.82
C PRO A 41 -14.43 -6.59 -6.24
N GLU A 42 -14.75 -6.44 -4.96
CA GLU A 42 -14.61 -5.20 -4.19
C GLU A 42 -13.14 -4.83 -3.99
N GLY A 43 -12.38 -4.67 -5.06
CA GLY A 43 -10.94 -4.36 -4.99
C GLY A 43 -10.45 -3.65 -6.23
N ARG A 44 -11.27 -3.57 -7.28
CA ARG A 44 -10.89 -2.80 -8.48
C ARG A 44 -11.48 -1.40 -8.39
N PHE A 45 -10.61 -0.41 -8.24
CA PHE A 45 -10.97 0.98 -8.42
C PHE A 45 -11.41 1.23 -9.87
N SER A 46 -12.35 2.17 -10.05
CA SER A 46 -12.87 2.52 -11.37
C SER A 46 -11.81 3.22 -12.23
N ASP A 47 -11.99 3.22 -13.55
CA ASP A 47 -11.14 3.98 -14.47
C ASP A 47 -11.10 5.48 -14.11
N LYS A 48 -12.22 6.02 -13.59
CA LYS A 48 -12.26 7.38 -13.07
C LYS A 48 -11.27 7.58 -11.93
N THR A 49 -11.28 6.69 -10.95
CA THR A 49 -10.35 6.75 -9.81
C THR A 49 -8.90 6.65 -10.27
N ARG A 50 -8.59 5.73 -11.19
CA ARG A 50 -7.27 5.62 -11.78
C ARG A 50 -6.81 6.94 -12.41
N ASN A 51 -7.64 7.56 -13.24
CA ASN A 51 -7.32 8.81 -13.90
C ASN A 51 -7.13 9.97 -12.91
N GLU A 52 -7.91 10.02 -11.83
CA GLU A 52 -7.76 11.01 -10.77
C GLU A 52 -6.43 10.84 -10.00
N ILE A 53 -6.01 9.60 -9.72
CA ILE A 53 -4.72 9.31 -9.08
C ILE A 53 -3.57 9.74 -10.01
N ILE A 54 -3.62 9.32 -11.28
CA ILE A 54 -2.59 9.69 -12.26
C ILE A 54 -2.46 11.20 -12.36
N LYS A 55 -3.59 11.91 -12.53
CA LYS A 55 -3.62 13.38 -12.59
C LYS A 55 -3.00 14.01 -11.34
N ALA A 56 -3.36 13.53 -10.13
CA ALA A 56 -2.81 14.04 -8.89
C ALA A 56 -1.28 13.85 -8.85
N CYS A 57 -0.78 12.67 -9.18
CA CYS A 57 0.66 12.36 -9.17
C CYS A 57 1.45 13.29 -10.11
N TYR A 58 0.93 13.54 -11.31
CA TYR A 58 1.60 14.43 -12.26
C TYR A 58 1.55 15.90 -11.83
N GLU A 59 0.43 16.38 -11.32
CA GLU A 59 0.34 17.75 -10.80
C GLU A 59 1.27 17.95 -9.60
N MET A 60 1.30 17.02 -8.67
CA MET A 60 2.24 17.06 -7.53
C MET A 60 3.70 16.96 -8.00
N GLY A 61 3.99 16.13 -9.01
CA GLY A 61 5.32 16.01 -9.59
C GLY A 61 5.84 17.32 -10.21
N LYS A 62 4.99 18.09 -10.90
CA LYS A 62 5.36 19.39 -11.49
C LYS A 62 5.86 20.39 -10.44
N VAL A 63 5.26 20.38 -9.27
CA VAL A 63 5.62 21.30 -8.16
C VAL A 63 6.51 20.64 -7.11
N ARG A 64 6.93 19.39 -7.37
CA ARG A 64 7.77 18.59 -6.46
C ARG A 64 7.17 18.38 -5.08
N THR A 65 5.87 18.21 -5.00
CA THR A 65 5.20 17.75 -3.78
C THR A 65 5.38 16.25 -3.67
N GLY A 66 6.02 15.80 -2.59
CA GLY A 66 6.22 14.38 -2.31
C GLY A 66 4.92 13.70 -1.91
N ALA A 67 4.64 12.51 -2.47
CA ALA A 67 3.45 11.74 -2.12
C ALA A 67 3.75 10.25 -1.99
N LEU A 68 3.00 9.58 -1.11
CA LEU A 68 3.03 8.14 -0.91
C LEU A 68 1.60 7.62 -0.86
N ILE A 69 1.17 6.96 -1.93
CA ILE A 69 -0.20 6.47 -2.11
C ILE A 69 -0.15 4.94 -2.17
N VAL A 70 -0.88 4.27 -1.27
CA VAL A 70 -0.97 2.82 -1.20
C VAL A 70 -2.38 2.39 -1.58
N ILE A 71 -2.48 1.57 -2.62
CA ILE A 71 -3.74 1.02 -3.11
C ILE A 71 -3.87 -0.40 -2.56
N GLU A 72 -4.84 -0.59 -1.67
CA GLU A 72 -5.18 -1.90 -1.10
C GLU A 72 -5.69 -2.83 -2.20
N GLN A 73 -5.21 -4.07 -2.17
CA GLN A 73 -5.65 -5.13 -3.07
C GLN A 73 -6.41 -6.21 -2.29
N ASN A 74 -5.87 -7.44 -2.20
CA ASN A 74 -6.52 -8.53 -1.47
C ASN A 74 -6.14 -8.55 0.01
N THR A 75 -4.91 -8.10 0.33
CA THR A 75 -4.42 -8.03 1.71
C THR A 75 -4.88 -6.73 2.35
N THR A 76 -5.62 -6.86 3.46
CA THR A 76 -6.09 -5.69 4.21
C THR A 76 -4.94 -4.90 4.84
N LEU A 77 -5.03 -3.57 4.79
CA LEU A 77 -4.06 -2.64 5.37
C LEU A 77 -4.49 -2.11 6.74
N ALA A 78 -5.49 -2.71 7.39
CA ALA A 78 -6.08 -2.26 8.65
C ALA A 78 -5.05 -2.08 9.80
N GLU A 79 -3.94 -2.82 9.77
CA GLU A 79 -2.85 -2.65 10.75
C GLU A 79 -2.18 -1.29 10.62
N TYR A 80 -1.95 -0.83 9.39
CA TYR A 80 -1.30 0.46 9.10
C TYR A 80 -2.27 1.63 9.26
N GLU A 81 -3.54 1.43 8.98
CA GLU A 81 -4.62 2.42 9.16
C GLU A 81 -4.69 2.94 10.60
N ARG A 82 -4.42 2.08 11.59
CA ARG A 82 -4.44 2.45 13.03
C ARG A 82 -3.46 3.56 13.40
N THR A 83 -2.45 3.80 12.59
CA THR A 83 -1.44 4.84 12.81
C THR A 83 -1.82 6.17 12.19
N GLY A 84 -2.83 6.17 11.33
CA GLY A 84 -3.24 7.30 10.51
C GLY A 84 -4.47 8.05 11.03
N ILE A 85 -4.95 8.94 10.19
CA ILE A 85 -6.16 9.75 10.39
C ILE A 85 -7.19 9.30 9.35
N GLU A 86 -8.40 8.99 9.81
CA GLU A 86 -9.50 8.61 8.93
C GLU A 86 -9.95 9.80 8.07
N VAL A 87 -10.10 9.58 6.76
CA VAL A 87 -10.54 10.60 5.80
C VAL A 87 -11.88 10.24 5.19
N ASP A 88 -12.04 8.97 4.82
CA ASP A 88 -13.23 8.39 4.18
C ASP A 88 -13.81 9.25 3.04
N GLY A 89 -12.96 9.74 2.14
CA GLY A 89 -13.30 10.60 1.01
C GLY A 89 -13.29 9.88 -0.33
N ILE A 90 -14.13 10.33 -1.29
CA ILE A 90 -14.04 9.85 -2.68
C ILE A 90 -12.71 10.31 -3.28
N VAL A 91 -12.01 9.41 -3.98
CA VAL A 91 -10.75 9.75 -4.65
C VAL A 91 -11.00 10.78 -5.74
N THR A 92 -10.38 11.94 -5.57
CA THR A 92 -10.29 13.00 -6.58
C THR A 92 -8.87 13.55 -6.57
N SER A 93 -8.42 14.06 -7.72
CA SER A 93 -7.08 14.68 -7.81
C SER A 93 -6.92 15.84 -6.84
N GLN A 94 -7.99 16.64 -6.64
CA GLN A 94 -7.99 17.75 -5.70
C GLN A 94 -7.83 17.30 -4.25
N LEU A 95 -8.52 16.22 -3.84
CA LEU A 95 -8.39 15.68 -2.49
C LEU A 95 -6.96 15.22 -2.23
N LEU A 96 -6.38 14.43 -3.15
CA LEU A 96 -5.02 13.93 -3.02
C LEU A 96 -3.99 15.06 -2.97
N ILE A 97 -4.09 16.05 -3.84
CA ILE A 97 -3.19 17.23 -3.85
C ILE A 97 -3.29 17.97 -2.50
N ASN A 98 -4.50 18.20 -1.99
CA ASN A 98 -4.67 18.89 -0.70
C ASN A 98 -4.16 18.09 0.50
N ILE A 99 -4.26 16.76 0.47
CA ILE A 99 -3.71 15.91 1.54
C ILE A 99 -2.18 16.05 1.59
N PHE A 100 -1.50 16.02 0.43
CA PHE A 100 -0.04 16.07 0.36
C PHE A 100 0.53 17.49 0.33
N GLU A 101 -0.31 18.53 0.40
CA GLU A 101 0.15 19.91 0.45
C GLU A 101 1.03 20.15 1.68
N HIS A 102 2.17 20.81 1.50
CA HIS A 102 3.13 21.06 2.57
C HIS A 102 2.51 21.81 3.75
N ASN A 103 2.97 21.49 4.95
CA ASN A 103 2.53 22.10 6.21
C ASN A 103 1.05 21.88 6.55
N THR A 104 0.40 20.89 5.94
CA THR A 104 -0.94 20.44 6.37
C THR A 104 -0.82 19.28 7.36
N PRO A 105 -1.83 19.04 8.23
CA PRO A 105 -1.78 17.92 9.18
C PRO A 105 -1.77 16.53 8.53
N LEU A 106 -2.11 16.41 7.25
CA LEU A 106 -2.29 15.13 6.56
C LEU A 106 -1.14 14.75 5.62
N HIS A 107 -0.14 15.63 5.42
CA HIS A 107 0.85 15.45 4.36
C HIS A 107 1.98 14.46 4.68
N ASP A 108 2.24 14.22 5.98
CA ASP A 108 3.32 13.33 6.41
C ASP A 108 2.81 11.89 6.60
N GLY A 109 3.40 10.95 5.87
CA GLY A 109 3.00 9.55 5.85
C GLY A 109 2.34 9.12 4.55
N ALA A 110 1.66 7.99 4.59
CA ALA A 110 0.99 7.39 3.45
C ALA A 110 -0.51 7.64 3.45
N VAL A 111 -1.07 7.74 2.24
CA VAL A 111 -2.50 7.68 2.00
C VAL A 111 -2.87 6.26 1.61
N ILE A 112 -3.90 5.69 2.23
CA ILE A 112 -4.46 4.39 1.88
C ILE A 112 -5.74 4.59 1.06
N ILE A 113 -5.78 3.92 -0.09
CA ILE A 113 -6.95 3.90 -0.97
C ILE A 113 -7.51 2.48 -0.99
N ARG A 114 -8.81 2.36 -0.70
CA ARG A 114 -9.58 1.13 -0.82
C ARG A 114 -10.73 1.36 -1.80
N GLY A 115 -10.72 0.61 -2.91
CA GLY A 115 -11.66 0.82 -3.99
C GLY A 115 -11.60 2.25 -4.53
N ASN A 116 -12.70 2.99 -4.47
CA ASN A 116 -12.78 4.36 -4.99
C ASN A 116 -12.67 5.44 -3.89
N ARG A 117 -12.18 5.06 -2.69
CA ARG A 117 -12.13 5.98 -1.54
C ARG A 117 -10.71 6.08 -0.97
N VAL A 118 -10.33 7.30 -0.59
CA VAL A 118 -9.25 7.54 0.35
C VAL A 118 -9.79 7.18 1.72
N THR A 119 -9.30 6.11 2.33
CA THR A 119 -9.76 5.68 3.65
C THR A 119 -9.01 6.38 4.77
N TRP A 120 -7.68 6.40 4.69
CA TRP A 120 -6.81 6.94 5.73
C TRP A 120 -5.66 7.75 5.13
N ALA A 121 -5.16 8.72 5.88
CA ALA A 121 -3.95 9.50 5.57
C ALA A 121 -2.98 9.47 6.76
N THR A 122 -1.76 9.95 6.58
CA THR A 122 -0.69 9.95 7.60
C THR A 122 -0.36 8.56 8.16
N CYS A 123 -0.59 7.51 7.39
CA CYS A 123 -0.27 6.15 7.84
C CYS A 123 1.24 5.90 7.82
N TYR A 124 1.76 5.30 8.90
CA TYR A 124 3.15 4.86 8.96
C TYR A 124 3.30 3.45 8.38
N LEU A 125 4.29 3.30 7.52
CA LEU A 125 4.56 2.06 6.80
C LEU A 125 5.95 1.53 7.18
N PRO A 126 6.18 0.20 7.08
CA PRO A 126 7.50 -0.37 7.27
C PRO A 126 8.48 0.13 6.21
N LEU A 127 9.71 0.39 6.61
CA LEU A 127 10.77 0.73 5.67
C LEU A 127 11.45 -0.55 5.18
N SER A 128 11.73 -0.62 3.89
CA SER A 128 12.51 -1.73 3.33
C SER A 128 13.96 -1.69 3.83
N ASP A 129 14.44 -2.83 4.29
CA ASP A 129 15.84 -3.06 4.67
C ASP A 129 16.71 -3.50 3.47
N ASN A 130 16.15 -3.53 2.25
CA ASN A 130 16.85 -3.96 1.07
C ASN A 130 18.05 -3.04 0.76
N MET A 131 19.25 -3.59 0.86
CA MET A 131 20.51 -2.89 0.63
C MET A 131 20.81 -2.63 -0.86
N GLU A 132 20.07 -3.30 -1.77
CA GLU A 132 20.19 -3.08 -3.22
C GLU A 132 19.47 -1.80 -3.68
N LEU A 133 18.58 -1.27 -2.85
CA LEU A 133 17.93 0.00 -3.14
C LEU A 133 18.96 1.13 -3.11
N SER A 134 18.94 1.98 -4.13
CA SER A 134 19.82 3.14 -4.22
C SER A 134 19.76 3.97 -2.93
N LYS A 135 20.93 4.42 -2.44
CA LYS A 135 21.04 5.27 -1.26
C LYS A 135 20.43 6.67 -1.45
N GLU A 136 20.21 7.05 -2.70
CA GLU A 136 19.56 8.31 -3.09
C GLU A 136 18.02 8.29 -2.88
N LEU A 137 17.45 7.12 -2.59
CA LEU A 137 16.02 6.99 -2.36
C LEU A 137 15.65 7.47 -0.96
N GLY A 138 14.75 8.44 -0.90
CA GLY A 138 14.21 8.97 0.36
C GLY A 138 13.30 7.97 1.08
N THR A 139 12.85 8.38 2.27
CA THR A 139 12.02 7.57 3.17
C THR A 139 10.72 7.09 2.52
N ARG A 140 10.05 7.93 1.72
CA ARG A 140 8.82 7.54 0.99
C ARG A 140 9.05 6.38 0.03
N HIS A 141 10.16 6.35 -0.68
CA HIS A 141 10.48 5.23 -1.57
C HIS A 141 10.74 3.94 -0.77
N ARG A 142 11.51 4.03 0.33
CA ARG A 142 11.78 2.88 1.19
C ARG A 142 10.51 2.36 1.86
N ALA A 143 9.61 3.25 2.28
CA ALA A 143 8.31 2.89 2.83
C ALA A 143 7.40 2.22 1.77
N GLY A 144 7.39 2.75 0.54
CA GLY A 144 6.63 2.18 -0.56
C GLY A 144 7.11 0.78 -0.95
N VAL A 145 8.41 0.54 -0.96
CA VAL A 145 8.95 -0.82 -1.17
C VAL A 145 8.63 -1.70 0.02
N GLY A 146 8.85 -1.23 1.27
CA GLY A 146 8.63 -2.01 2.48
C GLY A 146 7.21 -2.53 2.62
N ILE A 147 6.19 -1.71 2.36
CA ILE A 147 4.79 -2.17 2.37
C ILE A 147 4.52 -3.19 1.25
N SER A 148 5.12 -3.01 0.08
CA SER A 148 4.96 -3.93 -1.05
C SER A 148 5.71 -5.27 -0.87
N GLU A 149 6.67 -5.36 0.06
CA GLU A 149 7.32 -6.61 0.48
C GLU A 149 6.41 -7.44 1.40
N CYS A 150 5.59 -6.76 2.22
CA CYS A 150 4.75 -7.39 3.23
C CYS A 150 3.33 -7.68 2.75
N THR A 151 2.87 -7.00 1.68
CA THR A 151 1.49 -7.07 1.18
C THR A 151 1.46 -7.14 -0.34
N ASP A 152 0.29 -7.39 -0.91
CA ASP A 152 0.05 -7.33 -2.35
C ASP A 152 -0.40 -5.93 -2.82
N SER A 153 -0.21 -4.90 -2.00
CA SER A 153 -0.58 -3.54 -2.34
C SER A 153 0.22 -2.97 -3.50
N LEU A 154 -0.41 -2.10 -4.28
CA LEU A 154 0.26 -1.28 -5.29
C LEU A 154 0.58 0.08 -4.66
N THR A 155 1.84 0.46 -4.64
CA THR A 155 2.27 1.72 -4.02
C THR A 155 2.83 2.68 -5.06
N ILE A 156 2.30 3.90 -5.07
CA ILE A 156 2.73 4.98 -5.97
C ILE A 156 3.47 6.02 -5.15
N ILE A 157 4.63 6.42 -5.61
CA ILE A 157 5.52 7.37 -4.93
C ILE A 157 5.82 8.53 -5.87
N VAL A 158 5.57 9.76 -5.41
CA VAL A 158 6.03 10.99 -6.09
C VAL A 158 7.23 11.53 -5.31
N SER A 159 8.34 11.72 -6.01
CA SER A 159 9.58 12.23 -5.41
C SER A 159 9.50 13.74 -5.20
N GLU A 160 9.75 14.20 -3.98
CA GLU A 160 9.86 15.65 -3.68
C GLU A 160 11.14 16.28 -4.21
N GLU A 161 12.18 15.47 -4.49
CA GLU A 161 13.43 15.96 -5.04
C GLU A 161 13.38 16.15 -6.55
N THR A 162 12.79 15.18 -7.26
CA THR A 162 12.80 15.11 -8.72
C THR A 162 11.46 15.34 -9.39
N GLY A 163 10.36 15.23 -8.65
CA GLY A 163 9.00 15.24 -9.18
C GLY A 163 8.61 13.98 -9.97
N ARG A 164 9.50 12.99 -10.03
CA ARG A 164 9.26 11.75 -10.80
C ARG A 164 8.38 10.80 -10.04
N VAL A 165 7.54 10.07 -10.79
CA VAL A 165 6.66 9.05 -10.24
C VAL A 165 7.36 7.69 -10.30
N SER A 166 7.23 6.92 -9.24
CA SER A 166 7.70 5.55 -9.12
C SER A 166 6.58 4.66 -8.60
N VAL A 167 6.63 3.38 -8.92
CA VAL A 167 5.66 2.38 -8.46
C VAL A 167 6.39 1.22 -7.80
N ALA A 168 5.93 0.81 -6.62
CA ALA A 168 6.41 -0.36 -5.93
C ALA A 168 5.33 -1.45 -5.88
N TYR A 169 5.71 -2.67 -6.20
CA TYR A 169 4.86 -3.85 -6.16
C TYR A 169 5.70 -5.10 -5.93
N GLY A 170 5.29 -5.98 -5.00
CA GLY A 170 5.98 -7.23 -4.69
C GLY A 170 7.48 -7.03 -4.34
N GLY A 171 7.82 -5.98 -3.61
CA GLY A 171 9.18 -5.64 -3.21
C GLY A 171 10.05 -5.04 -4.32
N LYS A 172 9.49 -4.81 -5.51
CA LYS A 172 10.22 -4.23 -6.65
C LYS A 172 9.80 -2.79 -6.88
N LEU A 173 10.78 -1.91 -7.14
CA LEU A 173 10.57 -0.51 -7.45
C LEU A 173 10.81 -0.25 -8.94
N THR A 174 9.77 0.19 -9.65
CA THR A 174 9.86 0.71 -11.01
C THR A 174 9.90 2.22 -10.96
N ARG A 175 11.00 2.82 -11.44
CA ARG A 175 11.23 4.27 -11.40
C ARG A 175 10.85 4.93 -12.72
N ASN A 176 10.48 6.21 -12.65
CA ASN A 176 10.17 7.04 -13.82
C ASN A 176 9.04 6.46 -14.69
N VAL A 177 7.93 6.16 -14.04
CA VAL A 177 6.74 5.63 -14.71
C VAL A 177 6.01 6.77 -15.43
N ASP A 178 5.67 6.55 -16.71
CA ASP A 178 4.86 7.47 -17.49
C ASP A 178 3.37 7.17 -17.36
N ALA A 179 2.51 8.14 -17.75
CA ALA A 179 1.05 8.03 -17.61
C ALA A 179 0.43 6.88 -18.40
N ASP A 180 1.11 6.41 -19.43
CA ASP A 180 0.63 5.37 -20.36
C ASP A 180 1.03 3.95 -19.92
N MET A 181 1.73 3.79 -18.81
CA MET A 181 2.16 2.51 -18.24
C MET A 181 1.22 2.05 -17.14
#